data_2ff6bde1e31a05285249c7993c467fde
#
_entry.id   2ff6bde1e31a05285249c7993c467fde
#
_cell.length_a   1.000
_cell.length_b   1.000
_cell.length_c   1.000
_cell.angle_alpha   90.00
_cell.angle_beta   90.00
_cell.angle_gamma   90.00
#
_symmetry.space_group_name_H-M   'P 1'
#
loop_
_entity.id
_entity.type
_entity.pdbx_description
1 polymer ?
#
loop_
_entity_poly.entity_id
_entity_poly.type
_entity_poly.pdbx_seq_one_letter_code
_entity_poly.pdbx_strand_id
1 'polypeptide(L)'
;MANTFSDIISLALASKVINDLRWEQDFRENAALFLRQKSESMLMAIPKFNRPPEMREYLSFAAPAFDDFEYVTNSAVTGSITINTGKTGFELCNVGVLSVNQYQEADYTPVTGFTYDDTTGDVEITGYYPANTKFQFDFYTDGVFDNELNYEIQEILALCLAMVWETGFSGAWLDRTPILQDKTFKRASTESAWTEAQEHKRRAIETALNDRLMKYEQNAQYRQVVINKTHNFEP
;
A
#
# COMPACT_ATOMS: atom_id res chain seq x y z
N MET A 1 0.82 4.41 -20.36
CA MET A 1 0.30 4.95 -19.08
C MET A 1 1.39 4.72 -18.06
N ALA A 2 1.67 5.71 -17.23
CA ALA A 2 2.61 5.49 -16.12
C ALA A 2 1.97 4.49 -15.15
N ASN A 3 2.75 3.51 -14.71
CA ASN A 3 2.28 2.55 -13.72
C ASN A 3 2.43 3.16 -12.32
N THR A 4 1.42 2.94 -11.49
CA THR A 4 1.35 3.47 -10.14
C THR A 4 1.62 2.37 -9.10
N PHE A 5 1.84 2.75 -7.85
CA PHE A 5 1.95 1.78 -6.76
C PHE A 5 0.63 1.02 -6.58
N SER A 6 -0.51 1.70 -6.80
CA SER A 6 -1.83 1.08 -6.73
C SER A 6 -2.02 -0.03 -7.77
N ASP A 7 -1.45 0.12 -8.98
CA ASP A 7 -1.50 -0.92 -10.01
C ASP A 7 -0.81 -2.20 -9.54
N ILE A 8 0.38 -2.07 -8.94
CA ILE A 8 1.16 -3.21 -8.44
C ILE A 8 0.47 -3.87 -7.24
N ILE A 9 -0.05 -3.07 -6.30
CA ILE A 9 -0.79 -3.58 -5.14
C ILE A 9 -2.06 -4.33 -5.60
N SER A 10 -2.81 -3.73 -6.53
CA SER A 10 -4.01 -4.35 -7.12
C SER A 10 -3.68 -5.66 -7.82
N LEU A 11 -2.58 -5.70 -8.57
CA LEU A 11 -2.11 -6.94 -9.23
C LEU A 11 -1.74 -8.01 -8.20
N ALA A 12 -1.03 -7.65 -7.13
CA ALA A 12 -0.64 -8.58 -6.08
C ALA A 12 -1.85 -9.22 -5.37
N LEU A 13 -2.91 -8.45 -5.14
CA LEU A 13 -4.17 -8.93 -4.56
C LEU A 13 -4.95 -9.77 -5.57
N ALA A 14 -5.13 -9.28 -6.81
CA ALA A 14 -5.90 -9.97 -7.84
C ALA A 14 -5.27 -11.31 -8.26
N SER A 15 -3.94 -11.38 -8.34
CA SER A 15 -3.20 -12.60 -8.67
C SER A 15 -3.09 -13.59 -7.50
N LYS A 16 -3.61 -13.22 -6.31
CA LYS A 16 -3.52 -14.03 -5.08
C LYS A 16 -2.08 -14.31 -4.61
N VAL A 17 -1.12 -13.54 -5.07
CA VAL A 17 0.26 -13.58 -4.56
C VAL A 17 0.25 -13.13 -3.09
N ILE A 18 -0.51 -12.07 -2.79
CA ILE A 18 -0.93 -11.72 -1.44
C ILE A 18 -2.34 -12.28 -1.25
N ASN A 19 -2.45 -13.37 -0.52
CA ASN A 19 -3.73 -14.01 -0.21
C ASN A 19 -4.13 -13.66 1.23
N ASP A 20 -4.62 -12.44 1.42
CA ASP A 20 -5.10 -11.91 2.70
C ASP A 20 -6.48 -11.29 2.51
N LEU A 21 -7.48 -11.96 3.10
CA LEU A 21 -8.89 -11.53 3.00
C LEU A 21 -9.14 -10.14 3.61
N ARG A 22 -8.35 -9.74 4.62
CA ARG A 22 -8.47 -8.40 5.22
C ARG A 22 -7.97 -7.34 4.26
N TRP A 23 -6.82 -7.56 3.63
CA TRP A 23 -6.30 -6.64 2.63
C TRP A 23 -7.23 -6.49 1.45
N GLU A 24 -7.81 -7.61 0.97
CA GLU A 24 -8.80 -7.57 -0.11
C GLU A 24 -10.06 -6.77 0.30
N GLN A 25 -10.51 -6.94 1.53
CA GLN A 25 -11.68 -6.23 2.06
C GLN A 25 -11.37 -4.75 2.26
N ASP A 26 -10.29 -4.41 2.94
CA ASP A 26 -9.87 -3.02 3.20
C ASP A 26 -9.68 -2.26 1.89
N PHE A 27 -9.05 -2.89 0.88
CA PHE A 27 -8.88 -2.29 -0.44
C PHE A 27 -10.21 -2.07 -1.17
N ARG A 28 -11.17 -2.97 -1.03
CA ARG A 28 -12.50 -2.80 -1.64
C ARG A 28 -13.33 -1.73 -0.94
N GLU A 29 -13.21 -1.60 0.36
CA GLU A 29 -13.99 -0.65 1.16
C GLU A 29 -13.48 0.78 0.98
N ASN A 30 -12.17 0.98 1.01
CA ASN A 30 -11.54 2.29 0.80
C ASN A 30 -10.12 2.13 0.22
N ALA A 31 -10.02 2.12 -1.11
CA ALA A 31 -8.76 1.93 -1.80
C ALA A 31 -7.73 3.03 -1.45
N ALA A 32 -8.14 4.30 -1.40
CA ALA A 32 -7.24 5.41 -1.11
C ALA A 32 -6.64 5.33 0.31
N LEU A 33 -7.46 5.03 1.32
CA LEU A 33 -6.99 4.84 2.69
C LEU A 33 -6.06 3.63 2.81
N PHE A 34 -6.42 2.53 2.14
CA PHE A 34 -5.59 1.33 2.10
C PHE A 34 -4.22 1.61 1.46
N LEU A 35 -4.20 2.29 0.31
CA LEU A 35 -2.98 2.65 -0.41
C LEU A 35 -2.11 3.60 0.42
N ARG A 36 -2.71 4.60 1.07
CA ARG A 36 -2.01 5.48 2.01
C ARG A 36 -1.28 4.67 3.08
N GLN A 37 -1.92 3.65 3.66
CA GLN A 37 -1.33 2.81 4.70
C GLN A 37 -0.28 1.81 4.18
N LYS A 38 -0.38 1.39 2.91
CA LYS A 38 0.44 0.29 2.35
C LYS A 38 1.52 0.73 1.37
N SER A 39 1.55 2.01 0.97
CA SER A 39 2.58 2.56 0.07
C SER A 39 4.01 2.39 0.61
N GLU A 40 4.20 2.45 1.93
CA GLU A 40 5.52 2.18 2.55
C GLU A 40 5.99 0.74 2.27
N SER A 41 5.07 -0.22 2.18
CA SER A 41 5.41 -1.59 1.81
C SER A 41 5.96 -1.68 0.39
N MET A 42 5.45 -0.84 -0.54
CA MET A 42 6.00 -0.72 -1.89
C MET A 42 7.41 -0.15 -1.88
N LEU A 43 7.68 0.90 -1.08
CA LEU A 43 9.03 1.46 -0.94
C LEU A 43 10.04 0.41 -0.45
N MET A 44 9.61 -0.51 0.41
CA MET A 44 10.44 -1.63 0.87
C MET A 44 10.54 -2.77 -0.16
N ALA A 45 9.57 -2.90 -1.05
CA ALA A 45 9.53 -3.96 -2.07
C ALA A 45 10.44 -3.67 -3.27
N ILE A 46 10.46 -2.42 -3.74
CA ILE A 46 11.23 -2.00 -4.93
C ILE A 46 12.71 -2.42 -4.85
N PRO A 47 13.44 -2.21 -3.74
CA PRO A 47 14.86 -2.62 -3.64
C PRO A 47 15.09 -4.13 -3.72
N LYS A 48 14.05 -4.96 -3.56
CA LYS A 48 14.16 -6.42 -3.70
C LYS A 48 14.26 -6.86 -5.15
N PHE A 49 13.82 -6.02 -6.09
CA PHE A 49 14.03 -6.20 -7.52
C PHE A 49 15.43 -5.70 -7.91
N ASN A 50 16.45 -6.49 -7.58
CA ASN A 50 17.86 -6.10 -7.68
C ASN A 50 18.62 -6.77 -8.85
N ARG A 51 17.94 -7.47 -9.73
CA ARG A 51 18.51 -8.19 -10.88
C ARG A 51 17.69 -8.00 -12.14
N PRO A 52 18.31 -7.62 -13.29
CA PRO A 52 19.72 -7.17 -13.38
C PRO A 52 19.96 -5.81 -12.68
N PRO A 53 21.22 -5.42 -12.43
CA PRO A 53 21.54 -4.19 -11.67
C PRO A 53 20.93 -2.91 -12.23
N GLU A 54 20.74 -2.84 -13.55
CA GLU A 54 20.15 -1.71 -14.27
C GLU A 54 18.70 -1.43 -13.86
N MET A 55 18.02 -2.44 -13.30
CA MET A 55 16.66 -2.28 -12.82
C MET A 55 16.53 -1.27 -11.69
N ARG A 56 17.59 -1.01 -10.95
CA ARG A 56 17.57 0.01 -9.89
C ARG A 56 17.31 1.42 -10.44
N GLU A 57 17.89 1.76 -11.59
CA GLU A 57 17.65 3.04 -12.26
C GLU A 57 16.33 3.03 -13.03
N TYR A 58 16.00 1.89 -13.64
CA TYR A 58 14.75 1.74 -14.39
C TYR A 58 13.51 1.86 -13.51
N LEU A 59 13.57 1.41 -12.26
CA LEU A 59 12.50 1.50 -11.28
C LEU A 59 12.53 2.81 -10.46
N SER A 60 13.06 3.90 -11.05
CA SER A 60 12.91 5.24 -10.47
C SER A 60 11.44 5.65 -10.42
N PHE A 61 11.05 6.41 -9.40
CA PHE A 61 9.66 6.77 -9.14
C PHE A 61 9.53 8.10 -8.40
N ALA A 62 8.42 8.78 -8.60
CA ALA A 62 7.94 9.82 -7.71
C ALA A 62 7.32 9.15 -6.47
N ALA A 63 7.80 9.51 -5.29
CA ALA A 63 7.31 8.91 -4.05
C ALA A 63 5.86 9.32 -3.76
N PRO A 64 5.06 8.44 -3.12
CA PRO A 64 3.74 8.83 -2.64
C PRO A 64 3.86 9.99 -1.64
N ALA A 65 2.90 10.88 -1.65
CA ALA A 65 2.83 12.00 -0.71
C ALA A 65 1.62 11.85 0.20
N PHE A 66 1.78 12.25 1.46
CA PHE A 66 0.74 12.25 2.48
C PHE A 66 0.61 13.66 3.01
N ASP A 67 -0.61 14.08 3.20
CA ASP A 67 -0.89 15.38 3.80
C ASP A 67 -2.15 15.30 4.66
N ASP A 68 -2.17 16.09 5.73
CA ASP A 68 -3.28 16.15 6.67
C ASP A 68 -3.74 17.59 6.79
N PHE A 69 -5.05 17.77 6.88
CA PHE A 69 -5.64 19.08 7.08
C PHE A 69 -6.64 19.04 8.23
N GLU A 70 -6.59 20.02 9.09
CA GLU A 70 -7.52 20.15 10.21
C GLU A 70 -8.37 21.42 10.06
N TYR A 71 -9.65 21.28 10.37
CA TYR A 71 -10.59 22.38 10.36
C TYR A 71 -11.48 22.37 11.60
N VAL A 72 -11.71 23.53 12.19
CA VAL A 72 -12.60 23.69 13.35
C VAL A 72 -13.78 24.56 12.98
N THR A 73 -15.00 24.07 13.21
CA THR A 73 -16.22 24.85 12.94
C THR A 73 -16.39 25.98 13.94
N ASN A 74 -16.64 27.16 13.44
CA ASN A 74 -16.91 28.36 14.31
C ASN A 74 -18.37 28.38 14.81
N SER A 75 -19.28 27.71 14.10
CA SER A 75 -20.71 27.63 14.42
C SER A 75 -21.24 26.22 14.17
N ALA A 76 -22.42 25.93 14.72
CA ALA A 76 -23.07 24.65 14.43
C ALA A 76 -23.42 24.54 12.93
N VAL A 77 -23.10 23.39 12.35
CA VAL A 77 -23.43 23.04 10.96
C VAL A 77 -24.74 22.27 10.96
N THR A 78 -25.68 22.71 10.13
CA THR A 78 -26.97 22.02 9.92
C THR A 78 -27.17 21.87 8.41
N GLY A 79 -27.12 20.65 7.90
CA GLY A 79 -27.19 20.38 6.48
C GLY A 79 -25.81 20.12 5.85
N SER A 80 -25.25 21.06 5.10
CA SER A 80 -23.90 20.90 4.52
C SER A 80 -22.97 22.07 4.85
N ILE A 81 -21.67 21.80 4.82
CA ILE A 81 -20.61 22.79 4.88
C ILE A 81 -19.56 22.48 3.83
N THR A 82 -19.13 23.52 3.10
CA THR A 82 -17.98 23.41 2.19
C THR A 82 -16.74 23.98 2.86
N ILE A 83 -15.68 23.19 2.87
CA ILE A 83 -14.39 23.54 3.49
C ILE A 83 -13.34 23.52 2.37
N ASN A 84 -12.74 24.67 2.08
CA ASN A 84 -11.62 24.70 1.15
C ASN A 84 -10.34 24.29 1.88
N THR A 85 -9.78 23.14 1.49
CA THR A 85 -8.56 22.60 2.07
C THR A 85 -7.30 23.11 1.37
N GLY A 86 -7.45 23.64 0.14
CA GLY A 86 -6.33 24.04 -0.72
C GLY A 86 -5.52 22.86 -1.26
N LYS A 87 -5.97 21.62 -1.04
CA LYS A 87 -5.30 20.41 -1.49
C LYS A 87 -5.83 20.00 -2.86
N THR A 88 -5.12 20.37 -3.91
CA THR A 88 -5.46 20.02 -5.30
C THR A 88 -4.57 18.91 -5.80
N GLY A 89 -5.11 17.97 -6.61
CA GLY A 89 -4.36 16.84 -7.16
C GLY A 89 -4.03 15.74 -6.15
N PHE A 90 -4.67 15.76 -4.98
CA PHE A 90 -4.62 14.69 -4.00
C PHE A 90 -5.91 13.86 -4.06
N GLU A 91 -5.87 12.63 -3.59
CA GLU A 91 -7.06 11.87 -3.22
C GLU A 91 -7.38 12.10 -1.75
N LEU A 92 -8.65 12.39 -1.43
CA LEU A 92 -9.13 12.43 -0.06
C LEU A 92 -9.44 11.02 0.42
N CYS A 93 -8.59 10.49 1.30
CA CYS A 93 -8.70 9.12 1.80
C CYS A 93 -9.76 8.97 2.86
N ASN A 94 -9.85 9.98 3.74
CA ASN A 94 -10.66 9.88 4.93
C ASN A 94 -11.05 11.25 5.46
N VAL A 95 -12.23 11.34 6.07
CA VAL A 95 -12.69 12.51 6.83
C VAL A 95 -13.20 12.01 8.17
N GLY A 96 -12.76 12.62 9.25
CA GLY A 96 -13.24 12.26 10.56
C GLY A 96 -13.40 13.45 11.50
N VAL A 97 -14.22 13.24 12.51
CA VAL A 97 -14.38 14.16 13.63
C VAL A 97 -13.43 13.70 14.74
N LEU A 98 -12.53 14.59 15.14
CA LEU A 98 -11.68 14.39 16.30
C LEU A 98 -12.41 14.83 17.57
N SER A 99 -12.50 13.90 18.50
CA SER A 99 -12.98 14.16 19.86
C SER A 99 -11.96 13.65 20.88
N VAL A 100 -12.10 14.08 22.11
CA VAL A 100 -11.28 13.56 23.20
C VAL A 100 -12.19 12.75 24.11
N ASN A 101 -11.86 11.48 24.30
CA ASN A 101 -12.62 10.60 25.17
C ASN A 101 -12.40 10.97 26.67
N GLN A 102 -13.14 10.30 27.56
CA GLN A 102 -13.05 10.52 29.00
C GLN A 102 -11.66 10.20 29.61
N TYR A 103 -10.79 9.49 28.87
CA TYR A 103 -9.42 9.18 29.27
C TYR A 103 -8.39 10.13 28.66
N GLN A 104 -8.83 11.23 28.03
CA GLN A 104 -8.00 12.21 27.31
C GLN A 104 -7.28 11.62 26.09
N GLU A 105 -7.75 10.52 25.55
CA GLU A 105 -7.27 9.94 24.31
C GLU A 105 -8.05 10.53 23.14
N ALA A 106 -7.34 10.78 22.02
CA ALA A 106 -7.99 11.20 20.78
C ALA A 106 -8.89 10.06 20.26
N ASP A 107 -10.14 10.37 20.04
CA ASP A 107 -11.13 9.50 19.44
C ASP A 107 -11.48 10.02 18.04
N TYR A 108 -11.49 9.14 17.06
CA TYR A 108 -11.72 9.47 15.67
C TYR A 108 -13.02 8.84 15.18
N THR A 109 -14.00 9.68 14.85
CA THR A 109 -15.28 9.22 14.31
C THR A 109 -15.33 9.48 12.81
N PRO A 110 -15.37 8.43 11.94
CA PRO A 110 -15.43 8.61 10.50
C PRO A 110 -16.69 9.35 10.07
N VAL A 111 -16.55 10.24 9.10
CA VAL A 111 -17.65 10.94 8.40
C VAL A 111 -17.91 10.20 7.10
N THR A 112 -19.15 9.78 6.87
CA THR A 112 -19.52 9.02 5.65
C THR A 112 -20.18 9.88 4.58
N GLY A 113 -20.66 11.08 4.93
CA GLY A 113 -21.34 11.98 4.01
C GLY A 113 -20.47 13.14 3.57
N PHE A 114 -19.49 12.87 2.69
CA PHE A 114 -18.66 13.91 2.11
C PHE A 114 -18.47 13.72 0.60
N THR A 115 -18.18 14.81 -0.09
CA THR A 115 -17.68 14.83 -1.47
C THR A 115 -16.42 15.72 -1.52
N TYR A 116 -15.55 15.45 -2.46
CA TYR A 116 -14.29 16.17 -2.64
C TYR A 116 -14.07 16.51 -4.11
N ASP A 117 -13.71 17.76 -4.38
CA ASP A 117 -13.29 18.25 -5.68
C ASP A 117 -11.77 18.45 -5.67
N ASP A 118 -11.05 17.58 -6.39
CA ASP A 118 -9.60 17.57 -6.48
C ASP A 118 -9.02 18.75 -7.26
N THR A 119 -9.84 19.44 -8.04
CA THR A 119 -9.44 20.63 -8.82
C THR A 119 -9.47 21.91 -7.99
N THR A 120 -10.42 22.04 -7.07
CA THR A 120 -10.56 23.23 -6.21
C THR A 120 -10.01 23.03 -4.81
N GLY A 121 -9.89 21.76 -4.38
CA GLY A 121 -9.54 21.40 -3.00
C GLY A 121 -10.70 21.56 -2.04
N ASP A 122 -11.94 21.64 -2.54
CA ASP A 122 -13.13 21.80 -1.73
C ASP A 122 -13.67 20.46 -1.26
N VAL A 123 -13.96 20.37 0.04
CA VAL A 123 -14.65 19.23 0.64
C VAL A 123 -16.01 19.68 1.14
N GLU A 124 -17.07 19.08 0.64
CA GLU A 124 -18.42 19.27 1.14
C GLU A 124 -18.76 18.12 2.12
N ILE A 125 -19.15 18.49 3.34
CA ILE A 125 -19.55 17.54 4.38
C ILE A 125 -21.02 17.78 4.68
N THR A 126 -21.81 16.69 4.71
CA THR A 126 -23.23 16.74 5.05
C THR A 126 -23.48 16.13 6.42
N GLY A 127 -24.24 16.84 7.26
CA GLY A 127 -24.61 16.34 8.58
C GLY A 127 -24.97 17.43 9.57
N TYR A 128 -25.10 17.01 10.84
CA TYR A 128 -25.24 17.93 11.97
C TYR A 128 -23.98 17.85 12.83
N TYR A 129 -23.32 18.98 12.98
CA TYR A 129 -22.09 19.09 13.78
C TYR A 129 -22.19 20.31 14.69
N PRO A 130 -21.97 20.18 15.99
CA PRO A 130 -21.93 21.30 16.94
C PRO A 130 -20.85 22.31 16.57
N ALA A 131 -20.95 23.53 17.10
CA ALA A 131 -19.86 24.49 17.04
C ALA A 131 -18.60 23.92 17.71
N ASN A 132 -17.42 24.31 17.24
CA ASN A 132 -16.11 23.81 17.67
C ASN A 132 -15.88 22.32 17.37
N THR A 133 -16.63 21.74 16.43
CA THR A 133 -16.29 20.39 15.91
C THR A 133 -14.98 20.47 15.14
N LYS A 134 -14.03 19.61 15.49
CA LYS A 134 -12.72 19.50 14.83
C LYS A 134 -12.80 18.38 13.81
N PHE A 135 -12.62 18.72 12.53
CA PHE A 135 -12.50 17.78 11.44
C PHE A 135 -11.02 17.54 11.12
N GLN A 136 -10.69 16.29 10.79
CA GLN A 136 -9.42 15.89 10.19
C GLN A 136 -9.67 15.29 8.81
N PHE A 137 -8.85 15.69 7.86
CA PHE A 137 -8.86 15.24 6.48
C PHE A 137 -7.53 14.59 6.17
N ASP A 138 -7.55 13.38 5.66
CA ASP A 138 -6.35 12.62 5.30
C ASP A 138 -6.25 12.55 3.77
N PHE A 139 -5.19 13.11 3.22
CA PHE A 139 -4.92 13.17 1.79
C PHE A 139 -3.78 12.25 1.38
N TYR A 140 -3.82 11.79 0.13
CA TYR A 140 -2.84 10.90 -0.44
C TYR A 140 -2.62 11.21 -1.93
N THR A 141 -1.37 11.10 -2.37
CA THR A 141 -1.02 11.04 -3.78
C THR A 141 -0.25 9.75 -4.02
N ASP A 142 -0.62 8.99 -5.05
CA ASP A 142 0.00 7.71 -5.34
C ASP A 142 1.46 7.87 -5.80
N GLY A 143 2.27 6.87 -5.54
CA GLY A 143 3.60 6.75 -6.12
C GLY A 143 3.50 6.38 -7.59
N VAL A 144 4.31 7.01 -8.44
CA VAL A 144 4.30 6.81 -9.89
C VAL A 144 5.69 6.48 -10.38
N PHE A 145 5.83 5.36 -11.10
CA PHE A 145 7.09 5.01 -11.74
C PHE A 145 7.36 5.92 -12.95
N ASP A 146 8.59 6.37 -13.07
CA ASP A 146 9.02 7.26 -14.17
C ASP A 146 9.00 6.55 -15.53
N ASN A 147 9.21 5.25 -15.53
CA ASN A 147 9.20 4.41 -16.72
C ASN A 147 7.96 3.53 -16.78
N GLU A 148 7.51 3.25 -18.01
CA GLU A 148 6.42 2.29 -18.22
C GLU A 148 6.88 0.87 -17.88
N LEU A 149 6.19 0.22 -16.96
CA LEU A 149 6.50 -1.14 -16.53
C LEU A 149 5.73 -2.14 -17.38
N ASN A 150 6.44 -3.07 -18.01
CA ASN A 150 5.77 -4.18 -18.66
C ASN A 150 5.19 -5.16 -17.63
N TYR A 151 4.28 -6.02 -18.06
CA TYR A 151 3.57 -6.95 -17.17
C TYR A 151 4.51 -7.87 -16.37
N GLU A 152 5.63 -8.31 -16.98
CA GLU A 152 6.62 -9.17 -16.31
C GLU A 152 7.29 -8.45 -15.12
N ILE A 153 7.62 -7.16 -15.28
CA ILE A 153 8.17 -6.32 -14.21
C ILE A 153 7.14 -6.11 -13.10
N GLN A 154 5.88 -5.86 -13.48
CA GLN A 154 4.79 -5.70 -12.51
C GLN A 154 4.58 -6.98 -11.68
N GLU A 155 4.60 -8.16 -12.31
CA GLU A 155 4.51 -9.44 -11.60
C GLU A 155 5.66 -9.66 -10.62
N ILE A 156 6.89 -9.29 -11.01
CA ILE A 156 8.06 -9.40 -10.12
C ILE A 156 7.93 -8.43 -8.95
N LEU A 157 7.48 -7.20 -9.17
CA LEU A 157 7.22 -6.22 -8.10
C LEU A 157 6.11 -6.70 -7.16
N ALA A 158 5.06 -7.34 -7.68
CA ALA A 158 4.00 -7.94 -6.87
C ALA A 158 4.55 -9.06 -5.95
N LEU A 159 5.48 -9.89 -6.46
CA LEU A 159 6.18 -10.89 -5.65
C LEU A 159 7.10 -10.25 -4.60
N CYS A 160 7.81 -9.17 -4.96
CA CYS A 160 8.62 -8.40 -4.01
C CYS A 160 7.75 -7.82 -2.87
N LEU A 161 6.57 -7.29 -3.21
CA LEU A 161 5.60 -6.80 -2.24
C LEU A 161 5.09 -7.93 -1.33
N ALA A 162 4.78 -9.10 -1.89
CA ALA A 162 4.36 -10.26 -1.12
C ALA A 162 5.43 -10.72 -0.12
N MET A 163 6.71 -10.64 -0.50
CA MET A 163 7.83 -10.92 0.43
C MET A 163 7.88 -9.93 1.58
N VAL A 164 7.67 -8.63 1.32
CA VAL A 164 7.62 -7.60 2.37
C VAL A 164 6.44 -7.84 3.30
N TRP A 165 5.26 -8.09 2.72
CA TRP A 165 4.05 -8.38 3.48
C TRP A 165 4.22 -9.60 4.40
N GLU A 166 4.73 -10.72 3.88
CA GLU A 166 4.91 -11.94 4.66
C GLU A 166 5.93 -11.76 5.79
N THR A 167 7.01 -11.01 5.52
CA THR A 167 8.03 -10.70 6.55
C THR A 167 7.45 -9.81 7.66
N GLY A 168 6.68 -8.79 7.30
CA GLY A 168 6.04 -7.89 8.27
C GLY A 168 4.95 -8.59 9.08
N PHE A 169 4.18 -9.46 8.45
CA PHE A 169 3.12 -10.24 9.10
C PHE A 169 3.71 -11.23 10.12
N SER A 170 4.77 -11.94 9.77
CA SER A 170 5.46 -12.88 10.67
C SER A 170 6.04 -12.17 11.88
N GLY A 171 6.68 -11.00 11.69
CA GLY A 171 7.24 -10.19 12.78
C GLY A 171 6.16 -9.68 13.73
N ALA A 172 5.11 -9.06 13.20
CA ALA A 172 4.03 -8.49 14.01
C ALA A 172 3.24 -9.56 14.80
N TRP A 173 3.18 -10.79 14.31
CA TRP A 173 2.53 -11.89 14.99
C TRP A 173 3.37 -12.44 16.15
N LEU A 174 4.68 -12.56 15.96
CA LEU A 174 5.61 -12.94 17.04
C LEU A 174 5.57 -11.93 18.19
N ASP A 175 5.48 -10.63 17.88
CA ASP A 175 5.40 -9.58 18.89
C ASP A 175 4.02 -9.51 19.57
N ARG A 176 2.93 -9.92 18.89
CA ARG A 176 1.55 -9.89 19.40
C ARG A 176 1.12 -11.19 20.06
N THR A 177 1.89 -12.25 19.96
CA THR A 177 1.62 -13.44 20.77
C THR A 177 1.94 -13.07 22.22
N PRO A 178 1.00 -12.59 23.04
CA PRO A 178 1.27 -12.49 24.47
C PRO A 178 1.68 -13.88 24.87
N ILE A 179 2.74 -13.98 25.63
CA ILE A 179 3.13 -15.19 26.31
C ILE A 179 1.98 -15.55 27.25
N LEU A 180 0.88 -16.02 26.69
CA LEU A 180 -0.15 -16.73 27.40
C LEU A 180 0.44 -18.10 27.71
N GLN A 181 1.41 -18.07 28.63
CA GLN A 181 1.80 -19.24 29.39
C GLN A 181 0.57 -19.74 30.15
N ASP A 182 -0.33 -20.39 29.45
CA ASP A 182 -1.35 -21.18 30.12
C ASP A 182 -1.52 -22.54 29.43
N LYS A 183 -0.89 -23.50 30.07
CA LYS A 183 -1.29 -24.84 30.55
C LYS A 183 -2.01 -25.79 29.58
N THR A 184 -2.00 -25.67 28.29
CA THR A 184 -2.50 -26.77 27.47
C THR A 184 -1.58 -27.07 26.29
N PHE A 185 -0.95 -28.24 26.35
CA PHE A 185 -0.08 -28.86 25.33
C PHE A 185 -0.61 -28.81 23.90
N LYS A 186 -1.92 -28.67 23.71
CA LYS A 186 -2.58 -28.50 22.42
C LYS A 186 -2.31 -27.14 21.75
N ARG A 187 -2.05 -26.09 22.52
CA ARG A 187 -1.77 -24.76 21.98
C ARG A 187 -0.38 -24.64 21.38
N ALA A 188 0.62 -25.21 22.04
CA ALA A 188 2.00 -25.22 21.57
C ALA A 188 2.14 -25.96 20.22
N SER A 189 1.41 -27.06 20.03
CA SER A 189 1.40 -27.79 18.75
C SER A 189 0.74 -27.00 17.61
N THR A 190 -0.26 -26.19 17.91
CA THR A 190 -0.96 -25.36 16.92
C THR A 190 -0.11 -24.14 16.51
N GLU A 191 0.60 -23.55 17.46
CA GLU A 191 1.53 -22.44 17.19
C GLU A 191 2.72 -22.90 16.36
N SER A 192 3.30 -24.06 16.67
CA SER A 192 4.40 -24.65 15.89
C SER A 192 3.95 -24.97 14.46
N ALA A 193 2.82 -25.62 14.27
CA ALA A 193 2.29 -25.94 12.95
C ALA A 193 1.95 -24.68 12.15
N TRP A 194 1.45 -23.64 12.82
CA TRP A 194 1.16 -22.36 12.17
C TRP A 194 2.45 -21.65 11.74
N THR A 195 3.48 -21.60 12.61
CA THR A 195 4.78 -21.02 12.30
C THR A 195 5.46 -21.74 11.13
N GLU A 196 5.41 -23.07 11.11
CA GLU A 196 5.92 -23.88 10.00
C GLU A 196 5.18 -23.59 8.69
N ALA A 197 3.85 -23.46 8.72
CA ALA A 197 3.05 -23.12 7.55
C ALA A 197 3.40 -21.74 6.98
N GLN A 198 3.63 -20.74 7.84
CA GLN A 198 4.04 -19.40 7.44
C GLN A 198 5.46 -19.42 6.85
N GLU A 199 6.38 -20.16 7.45
CA GLU A 199 7.74 -20.30 6.93
C GLU A 199 7.76 -21.01 5.57
N HIS A 200 6.93 -22.04 5.38
CA HIS A 200 6.75 -22.68 4.08
C HIS A 200 6.23 -21.71 3.03
N LYS A 201 5.23 -20.89 3.37
CA LYS A 201 4.68 -19.88 2.47
C LYS A 201 5.73 -18.84 2.10
N ARG A 202 6.47 -18.32 3.06
CA ARG A 202 7.57 -17.37 2.83
C ARG A 202 8.62 -17.95 1.90
N ARG A 203 9.08 -19.19 2.14
CA ARG A 203 10.06 -19.89 1.28
C ARG A 203 9.52 -20.10 -0.14
N ALA A 204 8.23 -20.42 -0.28
CA ALA A 204 7.62 -20.57 -1.60
C ALA A 204 7.62 -19.25 -2.39
N ILE A 205 7.28 -18.13 -1.76
CA ILE A 205 7.32 -16.79 -2.38
C ILE A 205 8.77 -16.43 -2.73
N GLU A 206 9.73 -16.66 -1.84
CA GLU A 206 11.15 -16.39 -2.06
C GLU A 206 11.71 -17.21 -3.24
N THR A 207 11.35 -18.47 -3.32
CA THR A 207 11.74 -19.35 -4.46
C THR A 207 11.12 -18.83 -5.76
N ALA A 208 9.82 -18.51 -5.77
CA ALA A 208 9.13 -17.98 -6.93
C ALA A 208 9.74 -16.65 -7.40
N LEU A 209 10.09 -15.76 -6.47
CA LEU A 209 10.75 -14.48 -6.76
C LEU A 209 12.13 -14.71 -7.38
N ASN A 210 12.98 -15.56 -6.77
CA ASN A 210 14.30 -15.85 -7.28
C ASN A 210 14.26 -16.48 -8.67
N ASP A 211 13.34 -17.40 -8.92
CA ASP A 211 13.15 -18.03 -10.24
C ASP A 211 12.74 -16.99 -11.30
N ARG A 212 11.84 -16.07 -10.95
CA ARG A 212 11.41 -14.99 -11.86
C ARG A 212 12.56 -14.00 -12.13
N LEU A 213 13.29 -13.59 -11.11
CA LEU A 213 14.45 -12.70 -11.25
C LEU A 213 15.53 -13.31 -12.14
N MET A 214 15.85 -14.60 -11.95
CA MET A 214 16.84 -15.30 -12.78
C MET A 214 16.39 -15.40 -14.25
N LYS A 215 15.12 -15.74 -14.50
CA LYS A 215 14.57 -15.78 -15.85
C LYS A 215 14.59 -14.40 -16.52
N TYR A 216 14.21 -13.36 -15.78
CA TYR A 216 14.22 -11.99 -16.28
C TYR A 216 15.63 -11.54 -16.66
N GLU A 217 16.62 -11.79 -15.79
CA GLU A 217 18.02 -11.49 -16.05
C GLU A 217 18.56 -12.25 -17.28
N GLN A 218 18.28 -13.54 -17.40
CA GLN A 218 18.68 -14.35 -18.58
C GLN A 218 18.04 -13.82 -19.86
N ASN A 219 16.77 -13.44 -19.83
CA ASN A 219 16.08 -12.85 -20.98
C ASN A 219 16.66 -11.49 -21.36
N ALA A 220 17.01 -10.65 -20.38
CA ALA A 220 17.66 -9.37 -20.63
C ALA A 220 19.04 -9.52 -21.29
N GLN A 221 19.86 -10.45 -20.80
CA GLN A 221 21.16 -10.78 -21.41
C GLN A 221 21.00 -11.31 -22.82
N TYR A 222 20.02 -12.17 -23.08
CA TYR A 222 19.74 -12.71 -24.41
C TYR A 222 19.33 -11.59 -25.39
N ARG A 223 18.48 -10.65 -24.96
CA ARG A 223 18.07 -9.50 -25.78
C ARG A 223 19.26 -8.61 -26.14
N GLN A 224 20.17 -8.33 -25.21
CA GLN A 224 21.39 -7.57 -25.48
C GLN A 224 22.29 -8.28 -26.48
N VAL A 225 22.46 -9.59 -26.38
CA VAL A 225 23.26 -10.37 -27.34
C VAL A 225 22.64 -10.33 -28.74
N VAL A 226 21.31 -10.40 -28.85
CA VAL A 226 20.61 -10.30 -30.14
C VAL A 226 20.76 -8.92 -30.75
N ILE A 227 20.59 -7.85 -29.96
CA ILE A 227 20.77 -6.47 -30.43
C ILE A 227 22.20 -6.21 -30.90
N ASN A 228 23.20 -6.65 -30.16
CA ASN A 228 24.60 -6.50 -30.53
C ASN A 228 24.97 -7.29 -31.79
N LYS A 229 24.35 -8.45 -32.03
CA LYS A 229 24.53 -9.23 -33.27
C LYS A 229 23.89 -8.55 -34.48
N THR A 230 22.71 -7.95 -34.31
CA THR A 230 22.05 -7.24 -35.43
C THR A 230 22.78 -5.97 -35.83
N HIS A 231 23.40 -5.25 -34.90
CA HIS A 231 24.22 -4.07 -35.23
C HIS A 231 25.57 -4.38 -35.88
N ASN A 232 26.09 -5.61 -35.74
CA ASN A 232 27.33 -6.04 -36.37
C ASN A 232 27.13 -6.59 -37.79
N PHE A 233 25.92 -6.56 -38.33
CA PHE A 233 25.59 -7.06 -39.69
C PHE A 233 25.19 -5.95 -40.66
N GLU A 234 25.44 -4.67 -40.36
CA GLU A 234 25.37 -3.63 -41.37
C GLU A 234 26.71 -3.57 -42.13
N PRO A 235 26.69 -3.75 -43.48
CA PRO A 235 27.89 -3.79 -44.32
C PRO A 235 28.53 -2.43 -44.49
#